data_537338a1f34c28cb5fb627de54f30dfc
#
_entry.id   537338a1f34c28cb5fb627de54f30dfc
#
_cell.length_a   1.000
_cell.length_b   1.000
_cell.length_c   1.000
_cell.angle_alpha   90.00
_cell.angle_beta   90.00
_cell.angle_gamma   90.00
#
_symmetry.space_group_name_H-M   'P 1'
#
loop_
_entity.id
_entity.type
_entity.pdbx_description
1 polymer ?
#
loop_
_entity_poly.entity_id
_entity_poly.type
_entity_poly.pdbx_seq_one_letter_code
_entity_poly.pdbx_strand_id
1 'polypeptide(L)'
;MRNGWQLKKLGDFISEYSVKNRCNETIPVYSVTNSQGFCKEYFNKEVASQDKSTYKIVPYGCFAYNPSRINVGSVDWQNKEERVIVSPLYNVFSVSENLNQDFLLYFLKSNGTMGIINTLATGTVRLNLKLSMLKEFPITVPPLSDQQSIVEELNTINELIRLKKEQLDDYDKLSQSIFSEMFGDPIENEKGWEVKKFSEVASFKNGLNFGKNENGYSYKILGVGDFKNNYVVNSSLLEYINLNDELSSDYFLKPEDIVFVRSNGSKELVGRCVSVDCTEPTTYSGFCIRCRLDENSGVLPMYLLYICKNKGIREYLTQSGRGCNISNVNQKILNSTDIIIPPVSKQELFIQRIELIEQQKDEIKSTIADLETLLASRMQYWFD
;
A
#
# COMPACT_ATOMS: atom_id res chain seq x y z
N MET A 1 -7.73 30.88 23.38
CA MET A 1 -8.54 29.65 23.63
C MET A 1 -9.95 29.91 23.13
N ARG A 2 -10.58 28.91 22.50
CA ARG A 2 -11.98 29.01 22.10
C ARG A 2 -12.88 29.01 23.32
N ASN A 3 -14.06 29.64 23.22
CA ASN A 3 -14.97 29.76 24.36
C ASN A 3 -15.42 28.36 24.84
N GLY A 4 -15.31 28.09 26.13
CA GLY A 4 -15.65 26.79 26.73
C GLY A 4 -14.58 25.71 26.67
N TRP A 5 -13.46 25.95 25.98
CA TRP A 5 -12.35 24.98 25.89
C TRP A 5 -11.41 25.11 27.09
N GLN A 6 -11.01 23.96 27.66
CA GLN A 6 -10.16 23.93 28.86
C GLN A 6 -8.87 23.20 28.58
N LEU A 7 -7.75 23.86 28.89
CA LEU A 7 -6.45 23.17 28.91
C LEU A 7 -6.32 22.34 30.19
N LYS A 8 -6.08 21.05 30.03
CA LYS A 8 -5.99 20.04 31.09
C LYS A 8 -4.78 19.13 30.83
N LYS A 9 -4.47 18.26 31.79
CA LYS A 9 -3.59 17.13 31.56
C LYS A 9 -4.40 15.93 31.08
N LEU A 10 -3.85 15.15 30.16
CA LEU A 10 -4.51 13.92 29.67
C LEU A 10 -4.78 12.96 30.83
N GLY A 11 -3.91 12.95 31.85
CA GLY A 11 -4.06 12.15 33.07
C GLY A 11 -5.34 12.42 33.87
N ASP A 12 -6.00 13.58 33.68
CA ASP A 12 -7.29 13.89 34.30
C ASP A 12 -8.44 13.07 33.70
N PHE A 13 -8.24 12.49 32.49
CA PHE A 13 -9.25 11.78 31.72
C PHE A 13 -8.96 10.30 31.51
N ILE A 14 -7.72 9.84 31.73
CA ILE A 14 -7.34 8.45 31.46
C ILE A 14 -6.89 7.73 32.72
N SER A 15 -7.30 6.47 32.84
CA SER A 15 -6.91 5.59 33.95
C SER A 15 -6.30 4.29 33.43
N GLU A 16 -5.21 3.84 34.06
CA GLU A 16 -4.57 2.58 33.67
C GLU A 16 -5.52 1.40 33.87
N TYR A 17 -5.57 0.52 32.87
CA TYR A 17 -6.26 -0.75 32.94
C TYR A 17 -5.24 -1.88 32.77
N SER A 18 -4.90 -2.59 33.86
CA SER A 18 -3.76 -3.52 33.89
C SER A 18 -4.19 -4.96 34.23
N VAL A 19 -5.37 -5.37 33.78
CA VAL A 19 -5.89 -6.73 33.99
C VAL A 19 -5.27 -7.69 32.99
N LYS A 20 -4.76 -8.82 33.49
CA LYS A 20 -4.15 -9.88 32.68
C LYS A 20 -5.12 -11.06 32.55
N ASN A 21 -4.98 -11.82 31.48
CA ASN A 21 -5.73 -13.07 31.22
C ASN A 21 -5.21 -14.25 32.05
N ARG A 22 -5.13 -14.09 33.38
CA ARG A 22 -4.48 -15.04 34.29
C ARG A 22 -5.04 -16.47 34.20
N CYS A 23 -6.33 -16.60 33.89
CA CYS A 23 -7.00 -17.89 33.71
C CYS A 23 -6.76 -18.52 32.33
N ASN A 24 -5.95 -17.87 31.48
CA ASN A 24 -5.67 -18.30 30.10
C ASN A 24 -6.98 -18.57 29.30
N GLU A 25 -7.97 -17.72 29.49
CA GLU A 25 -9.25 -17.81 28.78
C GLU A 25 -9.02 -17.66 27.26
N THR A 26 -9.89 -18.29 26.48
CA THR A 26 -9.89 -18.19 25.03
C THR A 26 -10.48 -16.86 24.58
N ILE A 27 -9.66 -15.80 24.62
CA ILE A 27 -10.02 -14.45 24.18
C ILE A 27 -9.26 -14.14 22.90
N PRO A 28 -9.89 -13.48 21.89
CA PRO A 28 -9.22 -13.12 20.64
C PRO A 28 -7.98 -12.25 20.86
N VAL A 29 -6.87 -12.62 20.18
CA VAL A 29 -5.61 -11.85 20.21
C VAL A 29 -5.65 -10.80 19.12
N TYR A 30 -5.33 -9.56 19.49
CA TYR A 30 -5.23 -8.42 18.59
C TYR A 30 -3.87 -7.75 18.69
N SER A 31 -3.47 -7.13 17.59
CA SER A 31 -2.38 -6.15 17.52
C SER A 31 -2.96 -4.77 17.25
N VAL A 32 -2.24 -3.73 17.64
CA VAL A 32 -2.59 -2.34 17.28
C VAL A 32 -1.57 -1.82 16.30
N THR A 33 -2.04 -1.50 15.10
CA THR A 33 -1.22 -0.97 13.99
C THR A 33 -1.59 0.46 13.65
N ASN A 34 -0.71 1.18 12.96
CA ASN A 34 -1.01 2.53 12.52
C ASN A 34 -2.13 2.55 11.46
N SER A 35 -2.11 1.61 10.53
CA SER A 35 -3.00 1.61 9.35
C SER A 35 -4.38 1.02 9.61
N GLN A 36 -4.50 0.05 10.54
CA GLN A 36 -5.74 -0.71 10.77
C GLN A 36 -6.27 -0.61 12.19
N GLY A 37 -5.54 0.11 13.09
CA GLY A 37 -5.88 0.12 14.50
C GLY A 37 -5.83 -1.28 15.10
N PHE A 38 -6.84 -1.66 15.88
CA PHE A 38 -7.01 -3.02 16.38
C PHE A 38 -7.30 -3.99 15.23
N CYS A 39 -6.40 -4.93 14.98
CA CYS A 39 -6.53 -5.94 13.94
C CYS A 39 -6.12 -7.33 14.40
N LYS A 40 -6.82 -8.37 13.88
CA LYS A 40 -6.42 -9.78 13.97
C LYS A 40 -5.33 -10.06 12.94
N GLU A 41 -4.51 -11.09 13.18
CA GLU A 41 -3.63 -11.69 12.16
C GLU A 41 -2.66 -10.72 11.46
N TYR A 42 -2.18 -9.70 12.15
CA TYR A 42 -1.16 -8.79 11.59
C TYR A 42 0.14 -9.52 11.18
N PHE A 43 0.42 -10.65 11.82
CA PHE A 43 1.55 -11.50 11.47
C PHE A 43 1.05 -12.78 10.78
N ASN A 44 1.51 -13.04 9.55
CA ASN A 44 1.23 -14.28 8.78
C ASN A 44 1.77 -15.57 9.42
N LYS A 45 2.19 -15.52 10.67
CA LYS A 45 2.64 -16.66 11.50
C LYS A 45 1.98 -16.53 12.86
N GLU A 46 1.65 -17.65 13.50
CA GLU A 46 1.29 -17.68 14.91
C GLU A 46 2.45 -17.18 15.77
N VAL A 47 2.52 -15.86 15.95
CA VAL A 47 3.54 -15.19 16.80
C VAL A 47 3.05 -15.14 18.26
N ALA A 48 1.77 -15.41 18.49
CA ALA A 48 1.21 -15.44 19.82
C ALA A 48 1.70 -16.67 20.58
N SER A 49 2.21 -16.48 21.81
CA SER A 49 2.53 -17.58 22.71
C SER A 49 1.32 -18.50 22.92
N GLN A 50 1.55 -19.81 23.06
CA GLN A 50 0.50 -20.76 23.45
C GLN A 50 -0.09 -20.40 24.83
N ASP A 51 0.75 -20.00 25.78
CA ASP A 51 0.35 -19.44 27.07
C ASP A 51 0.08 -17.92 26.92
N LYS A 52 -1.17 -17.54 27.08
CA LYS A 52 -1.67 -16.15 27.03
C LYS A 52 -2.00 -15.57 28.40
N SER A 53 -1.60 -16.23 29.47
CA SER A 53 -1.90 -15.81 30.86
C SER A 53 -1.27 -14.45 31.23
N THR A 54 -0.20 -14.07 30.55
CA THR A 54 0.48 -12.78 30.72
C THR A 54 -0.08 -11.65 29.86
N TYR A 55 -0.91 -11.97 28.85
CA TYR A 55 -1.51 -11.00 27.95
C TYR A 55 -2.47 -10.08 28.70
N LYS A 56 -2.57 -8.83 28.28
CA LYS A 56 -3.45 -7.84 28.88
C LYS A 56 -4.83 -7.87 28.21
N ILE A 57 -5.87 -7.85 29.02
CA ILE A 57 -7.25 -7.72 28.55
C ILE A 57 -7.52 -6.26 28.19
N VAL A 58 -8.16 -6.04 27.06
CA VAL A 58 -8.65 -4.73 26.60
C VAL A 58 -10.16 -4.83 26.43
N PRO A 59 -10.94 -4.28 27.36
CA PRO A 59 -12.39 -4.18 27.23
C PRO A 59 -12.82 -3.25 26.09
N TYR A 60 -14.06 -3.40 25.65
CA TYR A 60 -14.68 -2.43 24.74
C TYR A 60 -14.54 -0.99 25.29
N GLY A 61 -14.21 -0.03 24.46
CA GLY A 61 -14.03 1.37 24.82
C GLY A 61 -12.65 1.72 25.42
N CYS A 62 -11.81 0.72 25.74
CA CYS A 62 -10.47 0.96 26.24
C CYS A 62 -9.45 1.12 25.10
N PHE A 63 -8.43 1.94 25.35
CA PHE A 63 -7.30 2.14 24.46
C PHE A 63 -6.19 1.12 24.73
N ALA A 64 -5.45 0.79 23.66
CA ALA A 64 -4.15 0.15 23.79
C ALA A 64 -3.14 0.79 22.83
N TYR A 65 -1.88 0.87 23.25
CA TYR A 65 -0.80 1.30 22.39
C TYR A 65 0.49 0.54 22.66
N ASN A 66 1.32 0.42 21.64
CA ASN A 66 2.67 -0.11 21.78
C ASN A 66 3.64 1.02 22.16
N PRO A 67 4.26 1.00 23.39
CA PRO A 67 5.14 2.08 23.85
C PRO A 67 6.31 2.39 22.92
N SER A 68 6.78 1.37 22.19
CA SER A 68 7.93 1.50 21.27
C SER A 68 7.53 1.88 19.85
N ARG A 69 6.22 1.99 19.55
CA ARG A 69 5.70 2.28 18.22
C ARG A 69 4.60 3.34 18.20
N ILE A 70 4.34 3.99 19.31
CA ILE A 70 3.32 5.06 19.36
C ILE A 70 3.74 6.25 18.48
N ASN A 71 5.02 6.49 18.30
CA ASN A 71 5.56 7.52 17.40
C ASN A 71 5.29 7.28 15.91
N VAL A 72 4.87 6.07 15.53
CA VAL A 72 4.39 5.75 14.19
C VAL A 72 2.88 5.51 14.18
N GLY A 73 2.14 5.96 15.22
CA GLY A 73 0.69 5.91 15.27
C GLY A 73 0.09 4.58 15.74
N SER A 74 0.87 3.67 16.34
CA SER A 74 0.35 2.40 16.89
C SER A 74 -0.41 2.62 18.20
N VAL A 75 -1.53 3.30 18.12
CA VAL A 75 -2.50 3.57 19.18
C VAL A 75 -3.92 3.52 18.62
N ASP A 76 -4.84 2.90 19.35
CA ASP A 76 -6.25 2.84 18.96
C ASP A 76 -7.11 2.44 20.17
N TRP A 77 -8.43 2.61 20.07
CA TRP A 77 -9.39 2.13 21.06
C TRP A 77 -10.19 0.94 20.54
N GLN A 78 -10.49 0.02 21.45
CA GLN A 78 -11.13 -1.25 21.15
C GLN A 78 -12.64 -1.05 20.95
N ASN A 79 -13.12 -1.30 19.71
CA ASN A 79 -14.53 -1.19 19.30
C ASN A 79 -15.00 -2.40 18.46
N LYS A 80 -14.28 -3.53 18.54
CA LYS A 80 -14.53 -4.71 17.70
C LYS A 80 -15.29 -5.82 18.42
N GLU A 81 -14.92 -6.06 19.67
CA GLU A 81 -15.40 -7.20 20.47
C GLU A 81 -15.76 -6.71 21.88
N GLU A 82 -16.45 -7.51 22.68
CA GLU A 82 -16.67 -7.20 24.10
C GLU A 82 -15.33 -7.01 24.83
N ARG A 83 -14.37 -7.90 24.57
CA ARG A 83 -13.00 -7.84 25.08
C ARG A 83 -12.03 -8.57 24.16
N VAL A 84 -10.82 -8.08 24.10
CA VAL A 84 -9.70 -8.69 23.36
C VAL A 84 -8.47 -8.78 24.27
N ILE A 85 -7.44 -9.50 23.84
CA ILE A 85 -6.14 -9.48 24.52
C ILE A 85 -5.05 -8.98 23.59
N VAL A 86 -4.09 -8.25 24.19
CA VAL A 86 -2.89 -7.76 23.52
C VAL A 86 -1.64 -8.25 24.24
N SER A 87 -0.50 -8.20 23.53
CA SER A 87 0.80 -8.56 24.12
C SER A 87 1.06 -7.80 25.44
N PRO A 88 1.78 -8.43 26.40
CA PRO A 88 2.14 -7.79 27.67
C PRO A 88 2.87 -6.46 27.54
N LEU A 89 3.50 -6.20 26.39
CA LEU A 89 4.25 -4.98 26.10
C LEU A 89 3.36 -3.74 25.93
N TYR A 90 2.08 -3.92 25.62
CA TYR A 90 1.17 -2.80 25.40
C TYR A 90 0.78 -2.12 26.71
N ASN A 91 0.58 -0.81 26.66
CA ASN A 91 -0.15 -0.08 27.68
C ASN A 91 -1.63 -0.04 27.34
N VAL A 92 -2.47 -0.31 28.34
CA VAL A 92 -3.94 -0.30 28.23
C VAL A 92 -4.50 0.71 29.22
N PHE A 93 -5.46 1.53 28.79
CA PHE A 93 -6.11 2.52 29.63
C PHE A 93 -7.57 2.74 29.25
N SER A 94 -8.39 3.09 30.22
CA SER A 94 -9.76 3.54 30.03
C SER A 94 -9.82 5.06 29.94
N VAL A 95 -10.89 5.56 29.33
CA VAL A 95 -11.16 7.00 29.16
C VAL A 95 -12.41 7.37 29.95
N SER A 96 -12.42 8.53 30.58
CA SER A 96 -13.55 9.06 31.31
C SER A 96 -14.71 9.45 30.38
N GLU A 97 -15.94 9.47 30.89
CA GLU A 97 -17.14 9.84 30.14
C GLU A 97 -17.13 11.27 29.58
N ASN A 98 -16.26 12.13 30.09
CA ASN A 98 -16.13 13.51 29.66
C ASN A 98 -15.18 13.69 28.45
N LEU A 99 -14.58 12.61 27.96
CA LEU A 99 -13.69 12.64 26.81
C LEU A 99 -14.09 11.55 25.80
N ASN A 100 -14.49 11.98 24.60
CA ASN A 100 -14.88 11.07 23.51
C ASN A 100 -13.64 10.30 23.00
N GLN A 101 -13.79 8.98 22.77
CA GLN A 101 -12.70 8.09 22.36
C GLN A 101 -12.12 8.49 21.00
N ASP A 102 -12.96 8.78 20.00
CA ASP A 102 -12.49 9.16 18.68
C ASP A 102 -11.81 10.54 18.70
N PHE A 103 -12.33 11.49 19.50
CA PHE A 103 -11.67 12.77 19.72
C PHE A 103 -10.27 12.59 20.30
N LEU A 104 -10.14 11.72 21.32
CA LEU A 104 -8.84 11.38 21.89
C LEU A 104 -7.93 10.69 20.88
N LEU A 105 -8.47 9.80 20.05
CA LEU A 105 -7.70 9.12 19.01
C LEU A 105 -7.13 10.11 18.00
N TYR A 106 -7.93 11.05 17.52
CA TYR A 106 -7.47 12.13 16.65
C TYR A 106 -6.43 13.01 17.31
N PHE A 107 -6.63 13.40 18.56
CA PHE A 107 -5.62 14.15 19.33
C PHE A 107 -4.29 13.39 19.40
N LEU A 108 -4.31 12.10 19.75
CA LEU A 108 -3.10 11.27 19.86
C LEU A 108 -2.38 11.10 18.52
N LYS A 109 -3.10 11.19 17.40
CA LYS A 109 -2.56 11.12 16.02
C LYS A 109 -2.28 12.48 15.39
N SER A 110 -2.56 13.60 16.07
CA SER A 110 -2.26 14.95 15.56
C SER A 110 -0.75 15.20 15.46
N ASN A 111 -0.37 16.12 14.57
CA ASN A 111 1.03 16.48 14.36
C ASN A 111 1.68 17.05 15.62
N GLY A 112 0.96 17.88 16.37
CA GLY A 112 1.44 18.45 17.63
C GLY A 112 1.75 17.38 18.66
N THR A 113 0.81 16.45 18.89
CA THR A 113 1.03 15.33 19.83
C THR A 113 2.15 14.41 19.34
N MET A 114 2.20 14.08 18.05
CA MET A 114 3.28 13.27 17.49
C MET A 114 4.63 13.97 17.56
N GLY A 115 4.66 15.30 17.42
CA GLY A 115 5.85 16.12 17.67
C GLY A 115 6.37 15.96 19.10
N ILE A 116 5.48 16.05 20.12
CA ILE A 116 5.85 15.82 21.54
C ILE A 116 6.38 14.39 21.73
N ILE A 117 5.71 13.37 21.18
CA ILE A 117 6.15 11.97 21.28
C ILE A 117 7.54 11.80 20.66
N ASN A 118 7.79 12.38 19.49
CA ASN A 118 9.07 12.27 18.80
C ASN A 118 10.22 12.98 19.56
N THR A 119 9.96 14.11 20.22
CA THR A 119 10.98 14.78 21.04
C THR A 119 11.41 13.93 22.25
N LEU A 120 10.50 13.14 22.81
CA LEU A 120 10.81 12.18 23.86
C LEU A 120 11.59 10.94 23.36
N ALA A 121 11.58 10.72 22.04
CA ALA A 121 12.26 9.60 21.37
C ALA A 121 13.72 9.95 20.96
N THR A 122 14.18 11.19 21.10
CA THR A 122 15.52 11.61 20.70
C THR A 122 16.57 11.12 21.69
N GLY A 123 17.40 10.17 21.24
CA GLY A 123 18.50 9.58 21.98
C GLY A 123 18.83 8.17 21.46
N THR A 124 19.95 7.59 21.91
CA THR A 124 20.40 6.23 21.55
C THR A 124 19.52 5.11 22.13
N VAL A 125 18.49 5.45 22.89
CA VAL A 125 17.58 4.49 23.56
C VAL A 125 16.29 4.38 22.74
N ARG A 126 15.83 3.15 22.51
CA ARG A 126 14.52 2.89 21.87
C ARG A 126 13.41 3.63 22.62
N LEU A 127 12.54 4.32 21.88
CA LEU A 127 11.34 4.94 22.43
C LEU A 127 10.58 3.93 23.31
N ASN A 128 10.24 4.37 24.52
CA ASN A 128 9.38 3.61 25.42
C ASN A 128 8.49 4.59 26.19
N LEU A 129 7.44 5.09 25.52
CA LEU A 129 6.51 6.04 26.12
C LEU A 129 5.65 5.33 27.16
N LYS A 130 5.98 5.52 28.44
CA LYS A 130 5.19 5.00 29.56
C LYS A 130 3.85 5.75 29.68
N LEU A 131 2.83 5.07 30.20
CA LEU A 131 1.52 5.70 30.43
C LEU A 131 1.62 6.91 31.38
N SER A 132 2.51 6.87 32.38
CA SER A 132 2.77 8.01 33.28
C SER A 132 3.25 9.26 32.52
N MET A 133 4.05 9.09 31.47
CA MET A 133 4.49 10.21 30.63
C MET A 133 3.34 10.72 29.75
N LEU A 134 2.55 9.82 29.17
CA LEU A 134 1.37 10.18 28.36
C LEU A 134 0.35 10.98 29.21
N LYS A 135 0.18 10.66 30.47
CA LYS A 135 -0.70 11.39 31.41
C LYS A 135 -0.33 12.87 31.61
N GLU A 136 0.93 13.22 31.41
CA GLU A 136 1.40 14.62 31.54
C GLU A 136 1.16 15.46 30.28
N PHE A 137 0.70 14.86 29.19
CA PHE A 137 0.47 15.60 27.94
C PHE A 137 -0.64 16.65 28.14
N PRO A 138 -0.40 17.90 27.71
CA PRO A 138 -1.43 18.92 27.69
C PRO A 138 -2.46 18.58 26.60
N ILE A 139 -3.73 18.63 26.96
CA ILE A 139 -4.84 18.46 26.03
C ILE A 139 -5.84 19.60 26.20
N THR A 140 -6.27 20.21 25.11
CA THR A 140 -7.35 21.18 25.13
C THR A 140 -8.67 20.49 24.87
N VAL A 141 -9.55 20.43 25.88
CA VAL A 141 -10.78 19.66 25.84
C VAL A 141 -11.99 20.57 25.72
N PRO A 142 -12.73 20.48 24.60
CA PRO A 142 -14.00 21.18 24.42
C PRO A 142 -15.16 20.48 25.16
N PRO A 143 -16.34 21.09 25.25
CA PRO A 143 -17.56 20.39 25.65
C PRO A 143 -17.82 19.15 24.80
N LEU A 144 -18.49 18.13 25.35
CA LEU A 144 -18.75 16.86 24.65
C LEU A 144 -19.48 17.05 23.29
N SER A 145 -20.41 18.02 23.22
CA SER A 145 -21.09 18.36 21.95
C SER A 145 -20.12 18.79 20.86
N ASP A 146 -19.13 19.61 21.23
CA ASP A 146 -18.13 20.09 20.28
C ASP A 146 -17.16 18.96 19.90
N GLN A 147 -16.74 18.11 20.88
CA GLN A 147 -15.95 16.92 20.59
C GLN A 147 -16.65 16.04 19.56
N GLN A 148 -17.95 15.82 19.73
CA GLN A 148 -18.74 14.99 18.81
C GLN A 148 -18.82 15.60 17.42
N SER A 149 -19.07 16.93 17.32
CA SER A 149 -19.11 17.63 16.02
C SER A 149 -17.76 17.57 15.29
N ILE A 150 -16.64 17.69 16.02
CA ILE A 150 -15.28 17.56 15.47
C ILE A 150 -15.05 16.14 14.94
N VAL A 151 -15.44 15.14 15.72
CA VAL A 151 -15.31 13.73 15.33
C VAL A 151 -16.17 13.43 14.11
N GLU A 152 -17.41 13.88 14.05
CA GLU A 152 -18.28 13.70 12.89
C GLU A 152 -17.70 14.31 11.61
N GLU A 153 -17.13 15.52 11.71
CA GLU A 153 -16.44 16.18 10.59
C GLU A 153 -15.27 15.35 10.08
N LEU A 154 -14.37 14.95 10.98
CA LEU A 154 -13.16 14.19 10.60
C LEU A 154 -13.48 12.78 10.11
N ASN A 155 -14.45 12.11 10.72
CA ASN A 155 -14.93 10.80 10.29
C ASN A 155 -15.56 10.88 8.90
N THR A 156 -16.32 11.94 8.59
CA THR A 156 -16.91 12.16 7.27
C THR A 156 -15.83 12.26 6.19
N ILE A 157 -14.76 13.03 6.45
CA ILE A 157 -13.64 13.15 5.49
C ILE A 157 -12.93 11.81 5.31
N ASN A 158 -12.65 11.08 6.40
CA ASN A 158 -12.01 9.77 6.33
C ASN A 158 -12.87 8.75 5.57
N GLU A 159 -14.19 8.77 5.78
CA GLU A 159 -15.11 7.90 5.06
C GLU A 159 -15.16 8.22 3.56
N LEU A 160 -15.15 9.50 3.18
CA LEU A 160 -15.04 9.89 1.77
C LEU A 160 -13.73 9.40 1.13
N ILE A 161 -12.60 9.52 1.83
CA ILE A 161 -11.31 8.99 1.38
C ILE A 161 -11.40 7.46 1.18
N ARG A 162 -12.00 6.73 2.14
CA ARG A 162 -12.18 5.29 2.06
C ARG A 162 -13.03 4.89 0.84
N LEU A 163 -14.18 5.53 0.66
CA LEU A 163 -15.09 5.27 -0.48
C LEU A 163 -14.42 5.58 -1.82
N LYS A 164 -13.63 6.65 -1.90
CA LYS A 164 -12.88 6.98 -3.12
C LYS A 164 -11.78 5.94 -3.43
N LYS A 165 -11.11 5.39 -2.41
CA LYS A 165 -10.14 4.30 -2.59
C LYS A 165 -10.83 3.01 -3.05
N GLU A 166 -11.99 2.67 -2.50
CA GLU A 166 -12.79 1.53 -2.97
C GLU A 166 -13.26 1.73 -4.42
N GLN A 167 -13.65 2.95 -4.79
CA GLN A 167 -14.02 3.27 -6.16
C GLN A 167 -12.86 3.03 -7.16
N LEU A 168 -11.61 3.31 -6.78
CA LEU A 168 -10.44 2.97 -7.60
C LEU A 168 -10.30 1.47 -7.81
N ASP A 169 -10.46 0.67 -6.75
CA ASP A 169 -10.41 -0.79 -6.85
C ASP A 169 -11.54 -1.34 -7.74
N ASP A 170 -12.71 -0.72 -7.72
CA ASP A 170 -13.84 -1.12 -8.57
C ASP A 170 -13.60 -0.77 -10.05
N TYR A 171 -12.92 0.34 -10.36
CA TYR A 171 -12.49 0.64 -11.72
C TYR A 171 -11.46 -0.36 -12.24
N ASP A 172 -10.53 -0.83 -11.38
CA ASP A 172 -9.59 -1.88 -11.75
C ASP A 172 -10.31 -3.20 -12.09
N LYS A 173 -11.32 -3.58 -11.31
CA LYS A 173 -12.18 -4.75 -11.59
C LYS A 173 -12.98 -4.57 -12.86
N LEU A 174 -13.52 -3.36 -13.10
CA LEU A 174 -14.27 -3.03 -14.33
C LEU A 174 -13.39 -3.19 -15.56
N SER A 175 -12.15 -2.68 -15.52
CA SER A 175 -11.19 -2.83 -16.63
C SER A 175 -10.91 -4.29 -16.95
N GLN A 176 -10.75 -5.14 -15.92
CA GLN A 176 -10.57 -6.58 -16.10
C GLN A 176 -11.83 -7.25 -16.64
N SER A 177 -13.01 -6.83 -16.19
CA SER A 177 -14.30 -7.36 -16.69
C SER A 177 -14.51 -7.03 -18.16
N ILE A 178 -14.21 -5.79 -18.58
CA ILE A 178 -14.28 -5.38 -19.99
C ILE A 178 -13.32 -6.22 -20.84
N PHE A 179 -12.10 -6.47 -20.35
CA PHE A 179 -11.16 -7.34 -21.04
C PHE A 179 -11.73 -8.75 -21.24
N SER A 180 -12.25 -9.36 -20.18
CA SER A 180 -12.79 -10.71 -20.20
C SER A 180 -14.05 -10.79 -21.09
N GLU A 181 -14.92 -9.79 -21.07
CA GLU A 181 -16.10 -9.70 -21.95
C GLU A 181 -15.69 -9.64 -23.42
N MET A 182 -14.72 -8.80 -23.75
CA MET A 182 -14.31 -8.57 -25.14
C MET A 182 -13.46 -9.72 -25.70
N PHE A 183 -12.56 -10.29 -24.90
CA PHE A 183 -11.53 -11.22 -25.38
C PHE A 183 -11.62 -12.63 -24.82
N GLY A 184 -12.38 -12.86 -23.75
CA GLY A 184 -12.48 -14.15 -23.06
C GLY A 184 -11.26 -14.39 -22.15
N ASP A 185 -11.08 -15.65 -21.72
CA ASP A 185 -9.88 -16.07 -21.01
C ASP A 185 -8.73 -16.24 -22.03
N PRO A 186 -7.58 -15.54 -21.82
CA PRO A 186 -6.47 -15.60 -22.76
C PRO A 186 -5.72 -16.95 -22.78
N ILE A 187 -5.92 -17.82 -21.77
CA ILE A 187 -5.36 -19.16 -21.74
C ILE A 187 -6.26 -20.16 -22.48
N GLU A 188 -7.55 -20.13 -22.16
CA GLU A 188 -8.54 -21.06 -22.77
C GLU A 188 -8.90 -20.66 -24.20
N ASN A 189 -8.78 -19.38 -24.55
CA ASN A 189 -9.11 -18.83 -25.87
C ASN A 189 -10.48 -19.25 -26.40
N GLU A 190 -11.50 -19.22 -25.58
CA GLU A 190 -12.88 -19.64 -25.89
C GLU A 190 -13.45 -18.94 -27.14
N LYS A 191 -12.96 -17.76 -27.47
CA LYS A 191 -13.39 -16.96 -28.62
C LYS A 191 -12.66 -17.32 -29.93
N GLY A 192 -11.64 -18.18 -29.85
CA GLY A 192 -10.92 -18.67 -31.03
C GLY A 192 -10.10 -17.61 -31.77
N TRP A 193 -9.50 -16.68 -31.00
CA TRP A 193 -8.58 -15.69 -31.57
C TRP A 193 -7.33 -16.36 -32.13
N GLU A 194 -6.67 -15.71 -33.10
CA GLU A 194 -5.32 -16.12 -33.56
C GLU A 194 -4.37 -16.21 -32.35
N VAL A 195 -3.50 -17.23 -32.37
CA VAL A 195 -2.49 -17.44 -31.30
C VAL A 195 -1.11 -17.37 -31.94
N LYS A 196 -0.21 -16.60 -31.33
CA LYS A 196 1.21 -16.57 -31.69
C LYS A 196 2.07 -16.80 -30.43
N LYS A 197 3.29 -17.29 -30.63
CA LYS A 197 4.29 -17.27 -29.55
C LYS A 197 4.66 -15.83 -29.24
N PHE A 198 4.88 -15.51 -27.96
CA PHE A 198 5.25 -14.17 -27.56
C PHE A 198 6.54 -13.69 -28.26
N SER A 199 7.46 -14.62 -28.57
CA SER A 199 8.66 -14.36 -29.37
C SER A 199 8.40 -13.97 -30.82
N GLU A 200 7.20 -14.19 -31.36
CA GLU A 200 6.82 -13.82 -32.73
C GLU A 200 6.26 -12.38 -32.81
N VAL A 201 6.00 -11.77 -31.67
CA VAL A 201 5.40 -10.42 -31.57
C VAL A 201 6.24 -9.45 -30.77
N ALA A 202 7.24 -9.92 -30.00
CA ALA A 202 8.05 -9.06 -29.15
C ALA A 202 9.45 -9.64 -28.89
N SER A 203 10.39 -8.76 -28.58
CA SER A 203 11.73 -9.07 -28.13
C SER A 203 11.92 -8.82 -26.63
N PHE A 204 12.77 -9.62 -26.00
CA PHE A 204 13.01 -9.57 -24.56
C PHE A 204 14.47 -9.30 -24.22
N LYS A 205 14.71 -8.44 -23.22
CA LYS A 205 16.07 -8.14 -22.74
C LYS A 205 16.07 -8.03 -21.21
N ASN A 206 17.03 -8.71 -20.56
CA ASN A 206 17.25 -8.55 -19.13
C ASN A 206 17.83 -7.17 -18.83
N GLY A 207 17.46 -6.59 -17.69
CA GLY A 207 18.07 -5.38 -17.17
C GLY A 207 19.48 -5.62 -16.62
N LEU A 208 20.11 -4.56 -16.17
CA LEU A 208 21.46 -4.55 -15.64
C LEU A 208 21.48 -4.60 -14.12
N ASN A 209 22.50 -5.28 -13.58
CA ASN A 209 22.85 -5.18 -12.18
C ASN A 209 23.83 -4.03 -12.01
N PHE A 210 23.55 -3.16 -11.05
CA PHE A 210 24.32 -1.94 -10.80
C PHE A 210 25.04 -2.06 -9.45
N GLY A 211 26.25 -1.48 -9.37
CA GLY A 211 26.94 -1.22 -8.12
C GLY A 211 26.24 -0.10 -7.34
N LYS A 212 26.54 0.00 -6.05
CA LYS A 212 26.10 1.14 -5.23
C LYS A 212 27.16 2.25 -5.30
N ASN A 213 26.70 3.51 -5.48
CA ASN A 213 27.53 4.71 -5.42
C ASN A 213 28.64 4.80 -6.49
N GLU A 214 28.30 4.49 -7.74
CA GLU A 214 29.17 4.80 -8.87
C GLU A 214 29.15 6.32 -9.17
N ASN A 215 30.26 6.86 -9.66
CA ASN A 215 30.37 8.27 -10.06
C ASN A 215 30.49 8.33 -11.58
N GLY A 216 29.62 9.03 -12.29
CA GLY A 216 29.67 9.14 -13.73
C GLY A 216 28.33 9.53 -14.34
N TYR A 217 27.90 8.76 -15.34
CA TYR A 217 26.67 9.03 -16.07
C TYR A 217 25.42 8.76 -15.24
N SER A 218 24.48 9.70 -15.22
CA SER A 218 23.26 9.63 -14.43
C SER A 218 22.05 9.28 -15.30
N TYR A 219 21.29 8.25 -14.92
CA TYR A 219 20.10 7.79 -15.63
C TYR A 219 18.96 7.50 -14.67
N LYS A 220 17.73 7.66 -15.10
CA LYS A 220 16.55 7.16 -14.39
C LYS A 220 16.56 5.63 -14.37
N ILE A 221 16.11 5.01 -13.28
CA ILE A 221 16.04 3.55 -13.17
C ILE A 221 14.66 3.09 -12.70
N LEU A 222 14.06 2.16 -13.46
CA LEU A 222 12.87 1.42 -13.03
C LEU A 222 13.29 0.21 -12.19
N GLY A 223 12.93 0.22 -10.92
CA GLY A 223 13.12 -0.89 -9.98
C GLY A 223 11.82 -1.63 -9.68
N VAL A 224 11.90 -2.79 -9.02
CA VAL A 224 10.71 -3.59 -8.65
C VAL A 224 9.76 -2.81 -7.72
N GLY A 225 10.28 -1.89 -6.89
CA GLY A 225 9.50 -1.05 -5.98
C GLY A 225 8.54 -0.09 -6.68
N ASP A 226 8.81 0.26 -7.95
CA ASP A 226 8.04 1.23 -8.71
C ASP A 226 6.80 0.62 -9.37
N PHE A 227 6.74 -0.72 -9.46
CA PHE A 227 5.61 -1.42 -10.08
C PHE A 227 4.30 -1.21 -9.32
N LYS A 228 4.31 -1.33 -7.99
CA LYS A 228 3.11 -1.21 -7.13
C LYS A 228 1.86 -1.79 -7.81
N ASN A 229 0.78 -1.01 -7.89
CA ASN A 229 -0.44 -1.33 -8.63
C ASN A 229 -0.58 -0.54 -9.95
N ASN A 230 0.52 0.05 -10.43
CA ASN A 230 0.50 0.87 -11.63
C ASN A 230 0.32 0.02 -12.90
N TYR A 231 -0.34 0.59 -13.90
CA TYR A 231 -0.32 0.11 -15.29
C TYR A 231 0.80 0.80 -16.06
N VAL A 232 0.92 2.10 -15.90
CA VAL A 232 1.95 2.92 -16.51
C VAL A 232 2.74 3.62 -15.39
N VAL A 233 4.06 3.60 -15.49
CA VAL A 233 4.98 4.31 -14.57
C VAL A 233 5.52 5.53 -15.29
N ASN A 234 5.37 6.71 -14.67
CA ASN A 234 5.96 7.94 -15.17
C ASN A 234 7.45 7.97 -14.79
N SER A 235 8.33 8.03 -15.79
CA SER A 235 9.78 8.04 -15.59
C SER A 235 10.28 9.24 -14.78
N SER A 236 9.58 10.39 -14.81
CA SER A 236 9.95 11.57 -14.04
C SER A 236 9.97 11.33 -12.52
N LEU A 237 9.17 10.36 -12.04
CA LEU A 237 9.06 10.01 -10.62
C LEU A 237 10.09 8.98 -10.15
N LEU A 238 10.87 8.40 -11.07
CA LEU A 238 11.87 7.38 -10.77
C LEU A 238 13.12 8.01 -10.13
N GLU A 239 13.84 7.21 -9.36
CA GLU A 239 15.14 7.57 -8.81
C GLU A 239 16.22 7.57 -9.89
N TYR A 240 17.32 8.28 -9.63
CA TYR A 240 18.50 8.25 -10.47
C TYR A 240 19.48 7.19 -9.98
N ILE A 241 20.19 6.60 -10.95
CA ILE A 241 21.38 5.78 -10.72
C ILE A 241 22.57 6.40 -11.45
N ASN A 242 23.75 6.32 -10.83
CA ASN A 242 25.00 6.74 -11.43
C ASN A 242 25.81 5.52 -11.85
N LEU A 243 26.32 5.52 -13.09
CA LEU A 243 27.14 4.46 -13.68
C LEU A 243 28.50 5.03 -14.07
N ASN A 244 29.57 4.23 -13.91
CA ASN A 244 30.92 4.65 -14.30
C ASN A 244 31.06 4.83 -15.82
N ASP A 245 30.40 3.95 -16.58
CA ASP A 245 30.47 3.95 -18.05
C ASP A 245 29.15 4.43 -18.67
N GLU A 246 29.23 4.95 -19.88
CA GLU A 246 28.07 5.32 -20.68
C GLU A 246 27.27 4.06 -21.04
N LEU A 247 25.96 4.13 -20.81
CA LEU A 247 25.05 3.01 -21.05
C LEU A 247 24.72 2.90 -22.53
N SER A 248 24.88 1.70 -23.11
CA SER A 248 24.43 1.43 -24.48
C SER A 248 22.94 1.71 -24.65
N SER A 249 22.57 2.31 -25.78
CA SER A 249 21.17 2.65 -26.13
C SER A 249 20.20 1.48 -26.04
N ASP A 250 20.68 0.27 -26.17
CA ASP A 250 19.92 -0.97 -26.04
C ASP A 250 19.34 -1.22 -24.64
N TYR A 251 19.86 -0.56 -23.62
CA TYR A 251 19.38 -0.66 -22.23
C TYR A 251 18.42 0.44 -21.86
N PHE A 252 18.13 1.38 -22.76
CA PHE A 252 17.09 2.37 -22.52
C PHE A 252 15.72 1.84 -22.88
N LEU A 253 14.77 2.13 -21.99
CA LEU A 253 13.36 1.95 -22.25
C LEU A 253 12.90 2.97 -23.29
N LYS A 254 11.98 2.53 -24.13
CA LYS A 254 11.22 3.39 -25.03
C LYS A 254 9.79 3.52 -24.53
N PRO A 255 9.06 4.57 -24.91
CA PRO A 255 7.62 4.61 -24.65
C PRO A 255 6.97 3.30 -25.10
N GLU A 256 6.00 2.83 -24.31
CA GLU A 256 5.23 1.59 -24.55
C GLU A 256 6.00 0.26 -24.35
N ASP A 257 7.30 0.28 -24.02
CA ASP A 257 7.96 -0.94 -23.53
C ASP A 257 7.23 -1.48 -22.29
N ILE A 258 7.03 -2.78 -22.24
CA ILE A 258 6.49 -3.46 -21.06
C ILE A 258 7.63 -4.08 -20.27
N VAL A 259 7.68 -3.85 -18.98
CA VAL A 259 8.74 -4.37 -18.13
C VAL A 259 8.14 -5.34 -17.11
N PHE A 260 8.71 -6.55 -17.03
CA PHE A 260 8.29 -7.62 -16.12
C PHE A 260 9.23 -7.73 -14.93
N VAL A 261 8.69 -8.02 -13.75
CA VAL A 261 9.48 -8.47 -12.59
C VAL A 261 9.93 -9.91 -12.85
N ARG A 262 11.24 -10.08 -13.02
CA ARG A 262 11.89 -11.38 -13.25
C ARG A 262 11.99 -12.20 -11.98
N SER A 263 12.51 -11.61 -10.91
CA SER A 263 12.75 -12.27 -9.62
C SER A 263 12.63 -11.28 -8.46
N ASN A 264 12.11 -11.75 -7.35
CA ASN A 264 12.00 -10.97 -6.11
C ASN A 264 11.91 -11.91 -4.91
N GLY A 265 12.32 -11.46 -3.72
CA GLY A 265 12.13 -12.20 -2.47
C GLY A 265 10.67 -12.46 -2.12
N SER A 266 9.74 -11.59 -2.56
CA SER A 266 8.30 -11.83 -2.49
C SER A 266 7.80 -12.48 -3.79
N LYS A 267 7.27 -13.69 -3.67
CA LYS A 267 6.68 -14.43 -4.81
C LYS A 267 5.52 -13.68 -5.48
N GLU A 268 4.81 -12.86 -4.72
CA GLU A 268 3.66 -12.07 -5.19
C GLU A 268 4.06 -10.96 -6.17
N LEU A 269 5.31 -10.56 -6.19
CA LEU A 269 5.80 -9.53 -7.10
C LEU A 269 6.29 -10.12 -8.43
N VAL A 270 6.69 -11.38 -8.46
CA VAL A 270 7.19 -12.05 -9.67
C VAL A 270 6.11 -12.12 -10.73
N GLY A 271 6.48 -11.84 -11.98
CA GLY A 271 5.57 -11.81 -13.12
C GLY A 271 4.67 -10.59 -13.21
N ARG A 272 4.72 -9.65 -12.24
CA ARG A 272 4.05 -8.34 -12.43
C ARG A 272 4.69 -7.60 -13.58
N CYS A 273 3.92 -6.80 -14.27
CA CYS A 273 4.40 -5.96 -15.37
C CYS A 273 3.81 -4.56 -15.33
N VAL A 274 4.54 -3.62 -15.93
CA VAL A 274 4.12 -2.23 -16.13
C VAL A 274 4.59 -1.76 -17.49
N SER A 275 3.90 -0.80 -18.09
CA SER A 275 4.46 0.04 -19.16
C SER A 275 5.14 1.26 -18.55
N VAL A 276 5.98 1.95 -19.33
CA VAL A 276 6.71 3.13 -18.88
C VAL A 276 6.49 4.28 -19.84
N ASP A 277 6.07 5.41 -19.29
CA ASP A 277 6.05 6.68 -20.02
C ASP A 277 7.42 7.35 -19.85
N CYS A 278 8.29 7.20 -20.87
CA CYS A 278 9.67 7.67 -20.85
C CYS A 278 9.78 9.09 -21.40
N THR A 279 10.00 10.06 -20.51
CA THR A 279 10.29 11.47 -20.89
C THR A 279 11.79 11.78 -20.94
N GLU A 280 12.61 10.92 -20.35
CA GLU A 280 14.07 11.05 -20.29
C GLU A 280 14.75 9.65 -20.33
N PRO A 281 16.09 9.58 -20.59
CA PRO A 281 16.77 8.29 -20.67
C PRO A 281 16.60 7.46 -19.40
N THR A 282 15.85 6.38 -19.52
CA THR A 282 15.45 5.51 -18.40
C THR A 282 15.93 4.09 -18.67
N THR A 283 16.60 3.49 -17.70
CA THR A 283 17.00 2.08 -17.71
C THR A 283 16.17 1.28 -16.69
N TYR A 284 16.48 0.00 -16.53
CA TYR A 284 15.73 -0.90 -15.63
C TYR A 284 16.65 -1.92 -14.95
N SER A 285 16.27 -2.29 -13.73
CA SER A 285 17.04 -3.18 -12.85
C SER A 285 17.22 -4.58 -13.44
N GLY A 286 18.31 -5.27 -13.10
CA GLY A 286 18.57 -6.67 -13.42
C GLY A 286 17.54 -7.67 -12.85
N PHE A 287 16.69 -7.22 -11.92
CA PHE A 287 15.53 -7.98 -11.47
C PHE A 287 14.32 -7.86 -12.39
N CYS A 288 14.47 -7.18 -13.53
CA CYS A 288 13.43 -6.93 -14.52
C CYS A 288 13.81 -7.46 -15.90
N ILE A 289 12.81 -7.68 -16.75
CA ILE A 289 12.94 -8.02 -18.17
C ILE A 289 12.08 -7.04 -18.96
N ARG A 290 12.71 -6.34 -19.92
CA ARG A 290 11.99 -5.54 -20.91
C ARG A 290 11.39 -6.43 -21.98
N CYS A 291 10.15 -6.17 -22.33
CA CYS A 291 9.46 -6.65 -23.53
C CYS A 291 9.22 -5.45 -24.45
N ARG A 292 9.70 -5.55 -25.67
CA ARG A 292 9.48 -4.54 -26.72
C ARG A 292 8.75 -5.18 -27.88
N LEU A 293 7.58 -4.63 -28.21
CA LEU A 293 6.81 -5.09 -29.37
C LEU A 293 7.54 -4.84 -30.67
N ASP A 294 7.37 -5.76 -31.62
CA ASP A 294 7.79 -5.56 -32.99
C ASP A 294 6.79 -4.66 -33.72
N GLU A 295 7.27 -3.73 -34.55
CA GLU A 295 6.44 -2.70 -35.19
C GLU A 295 5.27 -3.28 -36.03
N ASN A 296 5.42 -4.47 -36.59
CA ASN A 296 4.43 -5.13 -37.42
C ASN A 296 3.75 -6.33 -36.74
N SER A 297 3.77 -6.38 -35.41
CA SER A 297 3.21 -7.52 -34.65
C SER A 297 1.70 -7.68 -34.77
N GLY A 298 0.97 -6.61 -35.11
CA GLY A 298 -0.48 -6.55 -35.07
C GLY A 298 -1.04 -6.52 -33.63
N VAL A 299 -0.19 -6.24 -32.65
CA VAL A 299 -0.52 -6.17 -31.23
C VAL A 299 -0.28 -4.75 -30.73
N LEU A 300 -1.28 -4.16 -30.07
CA LEU A 300 -1.14 -2.84 -29.48
C LEU A 300 -0.57 -2.93 -28.06
N PRO A 301 0.35 -2.04 -27.66
CA PRO A 301 1.06 -2.11 -26.38
C PRO A 301 0.16 -2.18 -25.16
N MET A 302 -0.86 -1.33 -25.11
CA MET A 302 -1.82 -1.30 -23.99
C MET A 302 -2.66 -2.59 -23.93
N TYR A 303 -3.07 -3.14 -25.07
CA TYR A 303 -3.75 -4.43 -25.11
C TYR A 303 -2.85 -5.56 -24.56
N LEU A 304 -1.59 -5.60 -25.00
CA LEU A 304 -0.62 -6.57 -24.51
C LEU A 304 -0.39 -6.45 -23.01
N LEU A 305 -0.30 -5.23 -22.49
CA LEU A 305 -0.16 -4.98 -21.05
C LEU A 305 -1.30 -5.61 -20.25
N TYR A 306 -2.54 -5.49 -20.74
CA TYR A 306 -3.71 -6.08 -20.08
C TYR A 306 -3.71 -7.62 -20.13
N ILE A 307 -3.30 -8.22 -21.25
CA ILE A 307 -3.06 -9.68 -21.31
C ILE A 307 -2.04 -10.08 -20.24
N CYS A 308 -0.90 -9.41 -20.19
CA CYS A 308 0.20 -9.75 -19.26
C CYS A 308 -0.17 -9.54 -17.78
N LYS A 309 -1.12 -8.65 -17.50
CA LYS A 309 -1.67 -8.44 -16.15
C LYS A 309 -2.78 -9.44 -15.81
N ASN A 310 -3.33 -10.17 -16.79
CA ASN A 310 -4.34 -11.20 -16.51
C ASN A 310 -3.80 -12.24 -15.52
N LYS A 311 -4.64 -12.62 -14.57
CA LYS A 311 -4.26 -13.53 -13.49
C LYS A 311 -3.81 -14.89 -14.03
N GLY A 312 -4.51 -15.46 -15.01
CA GLY A 312 -4.19 -16.75 -15.62
C GLY A 312 -2.82 -16.72 -16.30
N ILE A 313 -2.55 -15.70 -17.11
CA ILE A 313 -1.23 -15.51 -17.77
C ILE A 313 -0.12 -15.39 -16.72
N ARG A 314 -0.34 -14.60 -15.68
CA ARG A 314 0.65 -14.42 -14.62
C ARG A 314 0.93 -15.70 -13.84
N GLU A 315 -0.10 -16.47 -13.53
CA GLU A 315 0.03 -17.78 -12.89
C GLU A 315 0.79 -18.75 -13.80
N TYR A 316 0.49 -18.78 -15.10
CA TYR A 316 1.21 -19.57 -16.08
C TYR A 316 2.70 -19.23 -16.12
N LEU A 317 3.05 -17.93 -16.20
CA LEU A 317 4.43 -17.45 -16.21
C LEU A 317 5.19 -17.85 -14.94
N THR A 318 4.55 -17.80 -13.79
CA THR A 318 5.18 -18.11 -12.49
C THR A 318 5.22 -19.59 -12.18
N GLN A 319 4.28 -20.40 -12.69
CA GLN A 319 4.25 -21.86 -12.51
C GLN A 319 5.25 -22.56 -13.42
N SER A 320 5.40 -22.10 -14.64
CA SER A 320 6.36 -22.65 -15.62
C SER A 320 7.83 -22.44 -15.19
N GLY A 321 8.07 -21.52 -14.25
CA GLY A 321 9.39 -21.24 -13.66
C GLY A 321 9.76 -22.10 -12.44
N ARG A 322 9.00 -23.13 -12.08
CA ARG A 322 9.25 -23.97 -10.90
C ARG A 322 10.42 -24.95 -11.11
N GLY A 323 11.62 -24.45 -10.81
CA GLY A 323 12.78 -25.25 -10.46
C GLY A 323 13.31 -24.77 -9.10
N CYS A 324 13.21 -25.60 -8.05
CA CYS A 324 13.77 -25.37 -6.71
C CYS A 324 13.45 -24.00 -6.07
N ASN A 325 12.36 -23.92 -5.34
CA ASN A 325 12.03 -22.90 -4.30
C ASN A 325 11.97 -21.41 -4.66
N ILE A 326 12.34 -20.96 -5.84
CA ILE A 326 12.27 -19.56 -6.27
C ILE A 326 11.46 -19.47 -7.56
N SER A 327 10.30 -18.83 -7.51
CA SER A 327 9.57 -18.43 -8.72
C SER A 327 10.43 -17.40 -9.48
N ASN A 328 10.74 -17.68 -10.75
CA ASN A 328 11.55 -16.81 -11.59
C ASN A 328 10.99 -16.84 -13.01
N VAL A 329 10.60 -15.68 -13.51
CA VAL A 329 10.24 -15.48 -14.93
C VAL A 329 11.53 -15.20 -15.70
N ASN A 330 11.71 -15.86 -16.83
CA ASN A 330 12.89 -15.68 -17.68
C ASN A 330 12.47 -15.53 -19.15
N GLN A 331 13.42 -15.10 -20.00
CA GLN A 331 13.16 -14.90 -21.42
C GLN A 331 12.67 -16.16 -22.13
N LYS A 332 13.12 -17.35 -21.72
CA LYS A 332 12.69 -18.63 -22.33
C LYS A 332 11.19 -18.85 -22.09
N ILE A 333 10.72 -18.60 -20.85
CA ILE A 333 9.29 -18.73 -20.49
C ILE A 333 8.48 -17.72 -21.30
N LEU A 334 8.88 -16.44 -21.29
CA LEU A 334 8.19 -15.39 -22.06
C LEU A 334 8.13 -15.75 -23.54
N ASN A 335 9.26 -16.11 -24.15
CA ASN A 335 9.33 -16.49 -25.58
C ASN A 335 8.37 -17.63 -25.94
N SER A 336 8.19 -18.61 -25.07
CA SER A 336 7.35 -19.79 -25.33
C SER A 336 5.87 -19.62 -24.95
N THR A 337 5.51 -18.50 -24.32
CA THR A 337 4.11 -18.21 -23.94
C THR A 337 3.25 -17.93 -25.15
N ASP A 338 2.04 -18.50 -25.18
CA ASP A 338 1.05 -18.23 -26.20
C ASP A 338 0.31 -16.92 -25.88
N ILE A 339 0.14 -16.07 -26.91
CA ILE A 339 -0.58 -14.79 -26.82
C ILE A 339 -1.70 -14.80 -27.85
N ILE A 340 -2.92 -14.52 -27.41
CA ILE A 340 -4.07 -14.34 -28.30
C ILE A 340 -4.00 -12.96 -29.00
N ILE A 341 -4.30 -12.95 -30.30
CA ILE A 341 -4.21 -11.75 -31.15
C ILE A 341 -5.56 -11.49 -31.82
N PRO A 342 -6.46 -10.78 -31.14
CA PRO A 342 -7.71 -10.33 -31.77
C PRO A 342 -7.42 -9.29 -32.87
N PRO A 343 -8.38 -9.07 -33.80
CA PRO A 343 -8.27 -8.00 -34.78
C PRO A 343 -7.94 -6.65 -34.15
N VAL A 344 -7.06 -5.87 -34.77
CA VAL A 344 -6.58 -4.55 -34.26
C VAL A 344 -7.76 -3.64 -33.91
N SER A 345 -8.83 -3.63 -34.71
CA SER A 345 -10.03 -2.83 -34.41
C SER A 345 -10.71 -3.18 -33.09
N LYS A 346 -10.60 -4.44 -32.63
CA LYS A 346 -11.11 -4.86 -31.31
C LYS A 346 -10.18 -4.40 -30.19
N GLN A 347 -8.87 -4.45 -30.44
CA GLN A 347 -7.88 -3.92 -29.50
C GLN A 347 -8.04 -2.40 -29.31
N GLU A 348 -8.22 -1.65 -30.42
CA GLU A 348 -8.47 -0.20 -30.40
C GLU A 348 -9.75 0.14 -29.62
N LEU A 349 -10.85 -0.57 -29.86
CA LEU A 349 -12.09 -0.36 -29.12
C LEU A 349 -11.91 -0.62 -27.61
N PHE A 350 -11.14 -1.63 -27.24
CA PHE A 350 -10.79 -1.90 -25.84
C PHE A 350 -9.98 -0.74 -25.25
N ILE A 351 -8.94 -0.30 -25.94
CA ILE A 351 -8.07 0.79 -25.49
C ILE A 351 -8.88 2.07 -25.26
N GLN A 352 -9.77 2.45 -26.18
CA GLN A 352 -10.65 3.62 -26.01
C GLN A 352 -11.51 3.53 -24.74
N ARG A 353 -12.04 2.34 -24.41
CA ARG A 353 -12.81 2.14 -23.17
C ARG A 353 -11.94 2.27 -21.93
N ILE A 354 -10.72 1.73 -22.00
CA ILE A 354 -9.77 1.80 -20.87
C ILE A 354 -9.27 3.22 -20.63
N GLU A 355 -8.98 3.99 -21.67
CA GLU A 355 -8.59 5.39 -21.57
C GLU A 355 -9.62 6.23 -20.80
N LEU A 356 -10.91 6.02 -21.05
CA LEU A 356 -11.97 6.68 -20.30
C LEU A 356 -11.95 6.30 -18.80
N ILE A 357 -11.68 5.02 -18.50
CA ILE A 357 -11.57 4.55 -17.12
C ILE A 357 -10.36 5.16 -16.43
N GLU A 358 -9.20 5.19 -17.10
CA GLU A 358 -7.98 5.78 -16.52
C GLU A 358 -8.15 7.28 -16.26
N GLN A 359 -8.82 8.03 -17.13
CA GLN A 359 -9.17 9.43 -16.89
C GLN A 359 -10.01 9.58 -15.60
N GLN A 360 -11.04 8.75 -15.42
CA GLN A 360 -11.85 8.78 -14.20
C GLN A 360 -11.04 8.40 -12.95
N LYS A 361 -10.13 7.45 -13.06
CA LYS A 361 -9.22 7.08 -11.95
C LYS A 361 -8.30 8.23 -11.57
N ASP A 362 -7.80 8.99 -12.54
CA ASP A 362 -6.92 10.13 -12.25
C ASP A 362 -7.69 11.28 -11.57
N GLU A 363 -8.94 11.55 -11.94
CA GLU A 363 -9.81 12.48 -11.23
C GLU A 363 -10.07 12.05 -9.78
N ILE A 364 -10.27 10.75 -9.55
CA ILE A 364 -10.46 10.20 -8.20
C ILE A 364 -9.17 10.31 -7.37
N LYS A 365 -8.00 10.02 -7.95
CA LYS A 365 -6.70 10.18 -7.26
C LYS A 365 -6.48 11.63 -6.83
N SER A 366 -6.80 12.60 -7.71
CA SER A 366 -6.75 14.02 -7.37
C SER A 366 -7.70 14.35 -6.21
N THR A 367 -8.95 13.86 -6.27
CA THR A 367 -9.93 14.04 -5.21
C THR A 367 -9.46 13.47 -3.87
N ILE A 368 -8.81 12.30 -3.87
CA ILE A 368 -8.23 11.69 -2.65
C ILE A 368 -7.14 12.59 -2.08
N ALA A 369 -6.25 13.12 -2.91
CA ALA A 369 -5.17 14.02 -2.49
C ALA A 369 -5.74 15.32 -1.85
N ASP A 370 -6.80 15.88 -2.44
CA ASP A 370 -7.48 17.06 -1.90
C ASP A 370 -8.15 16.76 -0.55
N LEU A 371 -8.81 15.61 -0.43
CA LEU A 371 -9.43 15.18 0.84
C LEU A 371 -8.39 14.89 1.92
N GLU A 372 -7.26 14.26 1.59
CA GLU A 372 -6.15 14.03 2.53
C GLU A 372 -5.53 15.36 3.00
N THR A 373 -5.41 16.35 2.10
CA THR A 373 -4.98 17.71 2.43
C THR A 373 -5.98 18.41 3.34
N LEU A 374 -7.26 18.30 3.03
CA LEU A 374 -8.34 18.85 3.87
C LEU A 374 -8.32 18.22 5.26
N LEU A 375 -8.20 16.89 5.36
CA LEU A 375 -8.11 16.19 6.64
C LEU A 375 -6.93 16.69 7.46
N ALA A 376 -5.75 16.81 6.86
CA ALA A 376 -4.56 17.33 7.53
C ALA A 376 -4.76 18.77 8.05
N SER A 377 -5.35 19.65 7.23
CA SER A 377 -5.67 21.02 7.60
C SER A 377 -6.68 21.08 8.76
N ARG A 378 -7.73 20.23 8.73
CA ARG A 378 -8.74 20.18 9.80
C ARG A 378 -8.17 19.62 11.10
N MET A 379 -7.32 18.60 11.01
CA MET A 379 -6.56 18.06 12.15
C MET A 379 -5.70 19.14 12.81
N GLN A 380 -4.93 19.88 12.00
CA GLN A 380 -4.12 21.01 12.50
C GLN A 380 -5.01 22.08 13.15
N TYR A 381 -6.11 22.45 12.52
CA TYR A 381 -7.02 23.47 13.05
C TYR A 381 -7.61 23.11 14.41
N TRP A 382 -7.90 21.82 14.66
CA TRP A 382 -8.56 21.39 15.89
C TRP A 382 -7.59 21.06 17.01
N PHE A 383 -6.40 20.55 16.71
CA PHE A 383 -5.50 19.93 17.71
C PHE A 383 -4.12 20.59 17.84
N ASP A 384 -3.67 21.38 16.88
CA ASP A 384 -2.39 22.08 16.88
C ASP A 384 -2.59 23.60 17.00
#